data_9369ab349286360f5d9b96dcddb90e0d
#
_entry.id   9369ab349286360f5d9b96dcddb90e0d
#
_cell.length_a   1.000
_cell.length_b   1.000
_cell.length_c   1.000
_cell.angle_alpha   90.00
_cell.angle_beta   90.00
_cell.angle_gamma   90.00
#
_symmetry.space_group_name_H-M   'P 1'
#
loop_
_entity.id
_entity.type
_entity.pdbx_description
1 polymer ?
#
loop_
_entity_poly.entity_id
_entity_poly.type
_entity_poly.pdbx_seq_one_letter_code
_entity_poly.pdbx_strand_id
1 'polypeptide(L)'
;MPLTKLIILDRDGVVNFDSDQFIKSPEEWKPIPGSLEAIARLNQAGFKVVLATNQSGVGRGLFDMAMLNTIHDKMHKALAQVGARIDALFFCPHAADSDCGCRKPKPGMFQEIAVRFNMSLEGVPCIGDSLRDLQAAAEVGGQPILVLTGKGEKTRAVGGLP
;
A
#
# COMPACT_ATOMS: atom_id res chain seq x y z
N MET A 1 -12.25 12.24 23.33
CA MET A 1 -12.43 11.42 22.11
C MET A 1 -11.12 10.81 21.72
N PRO A 2 -11.04 9.48 21.63
CA PRO A 2 -9.81 8.87 21.12
C PRO A 2 -9.61 9.26 19.66
N LEU A 3 -8.41 9.68 19.31
CA LEU A 3 -8.04 9.93 17.92
C LEU A 3 -7.98 8.60 17.18
N THR A 4 -8.45 8.57 15.94
CA THR A 4 -8.30 7.41 15.08
C THR A 4 -6.81 7.21 14.81
N LYS A 5 -6.29 6.04 15.17
CA LYS A 5 -4.93 5.64 14.81
C LYS A 5 -4.98 5.01 13.43
N LEU A 6 -4.33 5.64 12.48
CA LEU A 6 -4.32 5.21 11.09
C LEU A 6 -2.88 4.96 10.64
N ILE A 7 -2.68 3.89 9.88
CA ILE A 7 -1.42 3.63 9.19
C ILE A 7 -1.72 3.23 7.76
N ILE A 8 -0.95 3.76 6.82
CA ILE A 8 -1.14 3.50 5.39
C ILE A 8 0.06 2.70 4.89
N LEU A 9 -0.22 1.59 4.22
CA LEU A 9 0.80 0.69 3.70
C LEU A 9 0.68 0.58 2.19
N ASP A 10 1.81 0.47 1.49
CA ASP A 10 1.83 -0.06 0.13
C ASP A 10 1.64 -1.58 0.20
N ARG A 11 1.27 -2.22 -0.91
CA ARG A 11 1.09 -3.67 -0.96
C ARG A 11 2.38 -4.36 -1.40
N ASP A 12 2.78 -4.17 -2.66
CA ASP A 12 3.96 -4.86 -3.23
C ASP A 12 5.24 -4.31 -2.61
N GLY A 13 6.05 -5.18 -2.08
CA GLY A 13 7.29 -4.82 -1.39
C GLY A 13 7.11 -4.54 0.10
N VAL A 14 5.89 -4.45 0.60
CA VAL A 14 5.56 -4.21 2.01
C VAL A 14 4.79 -5.39 2.60
N VAL A 15 3.64 -5.72 2.03
CA VAL A 15 2.81 -6.85 2.46
C VAL A 15 3.27 -8.15 1.81
N ASN A 16 3.52 -8.11 0.51
CA ASN A 16 3.92 -9.26 -0.29
C ASN A 16 5.19 -8.94 -1.09
N PHE A 17 5.86 -10.01 -1.53
CA PHE A 17 7.02 -9.86 -2.40
C PHE A 17 6.66 -9.09 -3.65
N ASP A 18 7.55 -8.18 -4.06
CA ASP A 18 7.41 -7.40 -5.28
C ASP A 18 7.86 -8.24 -6.49
N SER A 19 7.46 -7.81 -7.69
CA SER A 19 7.89 -8.42 -8.94
C SER A 19 7.94 -7.35 -10.04
N ASP A 20 9.03 -7.32 -10.80
CA ASP A 20 9.14 -6.46 -11.97
C ASP A 20 8.20 -6.90 -13.10
N GLN A 21 7.67 -8.12 -13.00
CA GLN A 21 6.71 -8.69 -13.95
C GLN A 21 5.27 -8.51 -13.48
N PHE A 22 5.03 -7.72 -12.44
CA PHE A 22 3.75 -7.51 -11.77
C PHE A 22 3.23 -8.78 -11.09
N ILE A 23 2.34 -8.61 -10.12
CA ILE A 23 1.61 -9.72 -9.49
C ILE A 23 0.29 -9.85 -10.24
N LYS A 24 0.19 -10.87 -11.10
CA LYS A 24 -0.88 -11.01 -12.08
C LYS A 24 -1.92 -12.06 -11.71
N SER A 25 -1.63 -12.87 -10.69
CA SER A 25 -2.52 -13.97 -10.28
C SER A 25 -2.33 -14.26 -8.80
N PRO A 26 -3.30 -14.94 -8.16
CA PRO A 26 -3.14 -15.34 -6.75
C PRO A 26 -1.92 -16.21 -6.51
N GLU A 27 -1.55 -17.06 -7.46
CA GLU A 27 -0.37 -17.94 -7.35
C GLU A 27 0.92 -17.14 -7.24
N GLU A 28 0.97 -15.95 -7.82
CA GLU A 28 2.15 -15.09 -7.77
C GLU A 28 2.19 -14.24 -6.49
N TRP A 29 1.08 -14.14 -5.77
CA TRP A 29 1.03 -13.36 -4.55
C TRP A 29 1.54 -14.19 -3.37
N LYS A 30 2.64 -13.74 -2.75
CA LYS A 30 3.27 -14.41 -1.60
C LYS A 30 3.62 -13.38 -0.55
N PRO A 31 3.19 -13.59 0.70
CA PRO A 31 3.48 -12.61 1.77
C PRO A 31 4.96 -12.59 2.13
N ILE A 32 5.47 -11.41 2.44
CA ILE A 32 6.81 -11.26 2.99
C ILE A 32 6.78 -11.82 4.42
N PRO A 33 7.76 -12.67 4.81
CA PRO A 33 7.81 -13.22 6.18
C PRO A 33 7.75 -12.09 7.22
N GLY A 34 6.83 -12.21 8.17
CA GLY A 34 6.63 -11.26 9.25
C GLY A 34 5.68 -10.11 8.95
N SER A 35 5.34 -9.86 7.68
CA SER A 35 4.48 -8.71 7.34
C SER A 35 3.05 -8.88 7.82
N LEU A 36 2.47 -10.07 7.64
CA LEU A 36 1.09 -10.31 8.08
C LEU A 36 0.98 -10.25 9.59
N GLU A 37 1.95 -10.80 10.31
CA GLU A 37 2.02 -10.76 11.77
C GLU A 37 2.19 -9.33 12.27
N ALA A 38 2.96 -8.51 11.57
CA ALA A 38 3.13 -7.09 11.89
C ALA A 38 1.79 -6.35 11.77
N ILE A 39 1.00 -6.65 10.73
CA ILE A 39 -0.32 -6.05 10.56
C ILE A 39 -1.23 -6.48 11.71
N ALA A 40 -1.19 -7.75 12.12
CA ALA A 40 -1.96 -8.23 13.27
C ALA A 40 -1.60 -7.44 14.54
N ARG A 41 -0.32 -7.17 14.76
CA ARG A 41 0.13 -6.38 15.92
C ARG A 41 -0.35 -4.93 15.84
N LEU A 42 -0.36 -4.34 14.66
CA LEU A 42 -0.91 -2.99 14.46
C LEU A 42 -2.40 -2.95 14.77
N ASN A 43 -3.16 -3.95 14.29
CA ASN A 43 -4.59 -4.04 14.60
C ASN A 43 -4.82 -4.15 16.11
N GLN A 44 -4.05 -4.98 16.81
CA GLN A 44 -4.16 -5.17 18.26
C GLN A 44 -3.81 -3.88 19.01
N ALA A 45 -2.91 -3.08 18.48
CA ALA A 45 -2.54 -1.79 19.07
C ALA A 45 -3.56 -0.67 18.78
N GLY A 46 -4.64 -0.99 18.06
CA GLY A 46 -5.72 -0.06 17.78
C GLY A 46 -5.59 0.71 16.47
N PHE A 47 -4.61 0.33 15.64
CA PHE A 47 -4.46 0.97 14.31
C PHE A 47 -5.47 0.43 13.31
N LYS A 48 -6.11 1.34 12.58
CA LYS A 48 -6.75 1.00 11.32
C LYS A 48 -5.67 0.92 10.26
N VAL A 49 -5.61 -0.19 9.55
CA VAL A 49 -4.59 -0.45 8.53
C VAL A 49 -5.23 -0.32 7.16
N VAL A 50 -4.68 0.57 6.35
CA VAL A 50 -5.21 0.89 5.03
C VAL A 50 -4.12 0.66 3.99
N LEU A 51 -4.48 0.03 2.88
CA LEU A 51 -3.57 -0.11 1.75
C LEU A 51 -3.82 0.97 0.71
N ALA A 52 -2.73 1.51 0.15
CA ALA A 52 -2.76 2.40 -1.01
C ALA A 52 -1.70 1.90 -1.99
N THR A 53 -2.11 1.31 -3.10
CA THR A 53 -1.21 0.60 -4.00
C THR A 53 -1.44 0.98 -5.47
N ASN A 54 -0.33 1.21 -6.20
CA ASN A 54 -0.37 1.31 -7.65
C ASN A 54 -0.47 -0.10 -8.23
N GLN A 55 -1.45 -0.31 -9.13
CA GLN A 55 -1.66 -1.60 -9.81
C GLN A 55 -1.79 -1.38 -11.31
N SER A 56 -0.75 -0.82 -11.92
CA SER A 56 -0.75 -0.44 -13.33
C SER A 56 -0.87 -1.62 -14.28
N GLY A 57 -0.67 -2.85 -13.82
CA GLY A 57 -0.86 -4.04 -14.63
C GLY A 57 -2.28 -4.15 -15.18
N VAL A 58 -3.28 -3.63 -14.46
CA VAL A 58 -4.67 -3.56 -14.94
C VAL A 58 -4.75 -2.65 -16.17
N GLY A 59 -4.24 -1.43 -16.06
CA GLY A 59 -4.26 -0.47 -17.17
C GLY A 59 -3.41 -0.90 -18.36
N ARG A 60 -2.39 -1.75 -18.12
CA ARG A 60 -1.55 -2.31 -19.18
C ARG A 60 -2.18 -3.53 -19.85
N GLY A 61 -3.32 -4.01 -19.34
CA GLY A 61 -4.00 -5.19 -19.89
C GLY A 61 -3.36 -6.53 -19.50
N LEU A 62 -2.51 -6.57 -18.48
CA LEU A 62 -1.85 -7.79 -18.05
C LEU A 62 -2.77 -8.67 -17.20
N PHE A 63 -3.73 -8.08 -16.51
CA PHE A 63 -4.79 -8.78 -15.79
C PHE A 63 -5.95 -7.78 -15.60
N ASP A 64 -7.13 -8.30 -15.35
CA ASP A 64 -8.35 -7.48 -15.22
C ASP A 64 -8.72 -7.25 -13.74
N MET A 65 -9.77 -6.47 -13.52
CA MET A 65 -10.25 -6.15 -12.18
C MET A 65 -10.73 -7.39 -11.43
N ALA A 66 -11.33 -8.36 -12.13
CA ALA A 66 -11.75 -9.61 -11.50
C ALA A 66 -10.55 -10.37 -10.95
N MET A 67 -9.43 -10.38 -11.68
CA MET A 67 -8.20 -11.02 -11.23
C MET A 67 -7.60 -10.27 -10.05
N LEU A 68 -7.60 -8.93 -10.07
CA LEU A 68 -7.11 -8.13 -8.94
C LEU A 68 -7.90 -8.45 -7.67
N ASN A 69 -9.23 -8.55 -7.79
CA ASN A 69 -10.08 -8.92 -6.67
C ASN A 69 -9.75 -10.31 -6.13
N THR A 70 -9.46 -11.26 -7.00
CA THR A 70 -9.07 -12.63 -6.61
C THR A 70 -7.73 -12.62 -5.86
N ILE A 71 -6.77 -11.81 -6.31
CA ILE A 71 -5.50 -11.64 -5.61
C ILE A 71 -5.75 -11.09 -4.20
N HIS A 72 -6.58 -10.06 -4.09
CA HIS A 72 -6.88 -9.45 -2.79
C HIS A 72 -7.68 -10.38 -1.88
N ASP A 73 -8.54 -11.24 -2.42
CA ASP A 73 -9.22 -12.26 -1.63
C ASP A 73 -8.22 -13.22 -0.97
N LYS A 74 -7.20 -13.65 -1.72
CA LYS A 74 -6.13 -14.48 -1.16
C LYS A 74 -5.40 -13.74 -0.03
N MET A 75 -5.09 -12.46 -0.24
CA MET A 75 -4.45 -11.63 0.78
C MET A 75 -5.31 -11.54 2.04
N HIS A 76 -6.60 -11.26 1.91
CA HIS A 76 -7.50 -11.15 3.07
C HIS A 76 -7.60 -12.47 3.84
N LYS A 77 -7.65 -13.60 3.12
CA LYS A 77 -7.68 -14.93 3.76
C LYS A 77 -6.39 -15.22 4.52
N ALA A 78 -5.25 -14.88 3.92
CA ALA A 78 -3.96 -15.07 4.58
C ALA A 78 -3.84 -14.21 5.84
N LEU A 79 -4.30 -12.96 5.78
CA LEU A 79 -4.35 -12.07 6.94
C LEU A 79 -5.23 -12.64 8.05
N ALA A 80 -6.43 -13.13 7.69
CA ALA A 80 -7.37 -13.70 8.66
C ALA A 80 -6.78 -14.89 9.41
N GLN A 81 -5.93 -15.69 8.78
CA GLN A 81 -5.27 -16.84 9.41
C GLN A 81 -4.35 -16.44 10.56
N VAL A 82 -3.82 -15.22 10.56
CA VAL A 82 -2.96 -14.72 11.64
C VAL A 82 -3.68 -13.69 12.53
N GLY A 83 -5.01 -13.58 12.38
CA GLY A 83 -5.79 -12.63 13.16
C GLY A 83 -5.62 -11.17 12.74
N ALA A 84 -5.21 -10.94 11.52
CA ALA A 84 -5.00 -9.60 10.96
C ALA A 84 -6.10 -9.21 9.98
N ARG A 85 -6.26 -7.90 9.77
CA ARG A 85 -7.20 -7.38 8.78
C ARG A 85 -6.70 -6.09 8.18
N ILE A 86 -7.13 -5.82 6.95
CA ILE A 86 -7.02 -4.53 6.30
C ILE A 86 -8.39 -3.86 6.38
N ASP A 87 -8.43 -2.65 6.92
CA ASP A 87 -9.71 -1.93 7.14
C ASP A 87 -10.24 -1.28 5.86
N ALA A 88 -9.38 -0.90 4.95
CA ALA A 88 -9.76 -0.38 3.63
C ALA A 88 -8.61 -0.55 2.65
N LEU A 89 -8.93 -0.67 1.37
CA LEU A 89 -7.95 -0.87 0.32
C LEU A 89 -8.25 0.10 -0.82
N PHE A 90 -7.24 0.88 -1.19
CA PHE A 90 -7.29 1.83 -2.30
C PHE A 90 -6.24 1.43 -3.32
N PHE A 91 -6.60 1.46 -4.59
CA PHE A 91 -5.65 1.14 -5.65
C PHE A 91 -5.83 2.07 -6.84
N CYS A 92 -4.75 2.30 -7.57
CA CYS A 92 -4.78 2.99 -8.85
C CYS A 92 -4.52 1.97 -9.96
N PRO A 93 -5.50 1.68 -10.82
CA PRO A 93 -5.33 0.68 -11.87
C PRO A 93 -4.69 1.23 -13.15
N HIS A 94 -4.43 2.53 -13.21
CA HIS A 94 -4.02 3.21 -14.43
C HIS A 94 -2.55 2.97 -14.75
N ALA A 95 -2.22 2.93 -16.05
CA ALA A 95 -0.85 2.84 -16.50
C ALA A 95 -0.07 4.13 -16.19
N ALA A 96 1.26 4.05 -16.26
CA ALA A 96 2.14 5.17 -15.89
C ALA A 96 1.93 6.41 -16.76
N ASP A 97 1.48 6.23 -18.00
CA ASP A 97 1.22 7.32 -18.96
C ASP A 97 -0.20 7.90 -18.86
N SER A 98 -1.01 7.40 -17.92
CA SER A 98 -2.36 7.90 -17.69
C SER A 98 -2.33 9.28 -17.03
N ASP A 99 -3.34 10.10 -17.34
CA ASP A 99 -3.51 11.42 -16.75
C ASP A 99 -4.39 11.39 -15.49
N CYS A 100 -4.22 10.37 -14.66
CA CYS A 100 -4.98 10.24 -13.42
C CYS A 100 -4.29 10.99 -12.27
N GLY A 101 -5.08 11.34 -11.23
CA GLY A 101 -4.55 11.93 -10.01
C GLY A 101 -4.25 10.92 -8.90
N CYS A 102 -4.59 9.63 -9.10
CA CYS A 102 -4.48 8.62 -8.04
C CYS A 102 -3.15 7.88 -8.01
N ARG A 103 -2.42 7.84 -9.14
CA ARG A 103 -1.16 7.09 -9.20
C ARG A 103 -0.07 7.80 -8.40
N LYS A 104 0.52 7.10 -7.42
CA LYS A 104 1.68 7.61 -6.67
C LYS A 104 2.82 7.89 -7.66
N PRO A 105 3.53 9.00 -7.55
CA PRO A 105 3.65 9.92 -6.41
C PRO A 105 2.54 10.96 -6.26
N LYS A 106 1.51 10.95 -7.09
CA LYS A 106 0.39 11.87 -6.92
C LYS A 106 -0.43 11.48 -5.69
N PRO A 107 -1.06 12.44 -5.01
CA PRO A 107 -1.66 12.21 -3.70
C PRO A 107 -3.12 11.73 -3.73
N GLY A 108 -3.70 11.44 -4.90
CA GLY A 108 -5.14 11.19 -5.03
C GLY A 108 -5.68 10.10 -4.12
N MET A 109 -4.98 8.94 -4.02
CA MET A 109 -5.43 7.87 -3.13
C MET A 109 -5.39 8.30 -1.66
N PHE A 110 -4.35 9.04 -1.25
CA PHE A 110 -4.22 9.52 0.12
C PHE A 110 -5.32 10.54 0.44
N GLN A 111 -5.67 11.40 -0.51
CA GLN A 111 -6.77 12.36 -0.34
C GLN A 111 -8.11 11.62 -0.16
N GLU A 112 -8.34 10.54 -0.91
CA GLU A 112 -9.53 9.71 -0.75
C GLU A 112 -9.57 9.03 0.61
N ILE A 113 -8.43 8.59 1.12
CA ILE A 113 -8.33 7.99 2.47
C ILE A 113 -8.73 9.02 3.52
N ALA A 114 -8.24 10.25 3.40
CA ALA A 114 -8.58 11.32 4.33
C ALA A 114 -10.10 11.58 4.35
N VAL A 115 -10.73 11.59 3.19
CA VAL A 115 -12.19 11.75 3.09
C VAL A 115 -12.92 10.56 3.71
N ARG A 116 -12.49 9.34 3.38
CA ARG A 116 -13.13 8.11 3.86
C ARG A 116 -13.12 8.01 5.39
N PHE A 117 -12.02 8.38 6.02
CA PHE A 117 -11.86 8.31 7.47
C PHE A 117 -12.19 9.64 8.15
N ASN A 118 -12.58 10.65 7.39
CA ASN A 118 -12.93 11.98 7.88
C ASN A 118 -11.87 12.54 8.83
N MET A 119 -10.61 12.55 8.38
CA MET A 119 -9.49 13.02 9.18
C MET A 119 -8.38 13.58 8.30
N SER A 120 -7.55 14.44 8.89
CA SER A 120 -6.29 14.86 8.27
C SER A 120 -5.29 13.72 8.31
N LEU A 121 -4.45 13.62 7.28
CA LEU A 121 -3.35 12.65 7.27
C LEU A 121 -2.06 13.22 7.86
N GLU A 122 -2.10 14.41 8.44
CA GLU A 122 -0.95 15.04 9.09
C GLU A 122 -0.36 14.09 10.14
N GLY A 123 0.93 13.74 9.98
CA GLY A 123 1.63 12.85 10.90
C GLY A 123 1.27 11.37 10.81
N VAL A 124 0.38 10.98 9.90
CA VAL A 124 0.00 9.58 9.72
C VAL A 124 1.16 8.78 9.13
N PRO A 125 1.56 7.66 9.74
CA PRO A 125 2.63 6.82 9.18
C PRO A 125 2.20 6.22 7.84
N CYS A 126 3.08 6.36 6.84
CA CYS A 126 2.86 5.86 5.49
C CYS A 126 4.07 5.02 5.08
N ILE A 127 3.88 3.73 4.96
CA ILE A 127 4.95 2.74 4.78
C ILE A 127 5.05 2.39 3.30
N GLY A 128 6.25 2.52 2.75
CA GLY A 128 6.50 2.14 1.36
C GLY A 128 7.92 1.70 1.13
N ASP A 129 8.16 1.08 -0.03
CA ASP A 129 9.47 0.60 -0.44
C ASP A 129 10.07 1.43 -1.58
N SER A 130 9.32 2.37 -2.14
CA SER A 130 9.77 3.18 -3.27
C SER A 130 9.64 4.67 -2.99
N LEU A 131 10.43 5.46 -3.72
CA LEU A 131 10.42 6.93 -3.58
C LEU A 131 9.04 7.52 -3.82
N ARG A 132 8.30 7.01 -4.80
CA ARG A 132 6.96 7.51 -5.12
C ARG A 132 5.97 7.35 -3.96
N ASP A 133 6.13 6.28 -3.15
CA ASP A 133 5.31 6.08 -1.95
C ASP A 133 5.57 7.18 -0.94
N LEU A 134 6.85 7.49 -0.73
CA LEU A 134 7.28 8.48 0.25
C LEU A 134 6.90 9.90 -0.18
N GLN A 135 7.01 10.18 -1.47
CA GLN A 135 6.64 11.49 -2.02
C GLN A 135 5.13 11.74 -1.89
N ALA A 136 4.30 10.73 -2.18
CA ALA A 136 2.85 10.84 -2.04
C ALA A 136 2.46 11.10 -0.59
N ALA A 137 3.11 10.42 0.36
CA ALA A 137 2.88 10.61 1.79
C ALA A 137 3.26 12.03 2.22
N ALA A 138 4.41 12.51 1.80
CA ALA A 138 4.89 13.86 2.15
C ALA A 138 3.94 14.93 1.63
N GLU A 139 3.35 14.73 0.46
CA GLU A 139 2.44 15.68 -0.18
C GLU A 139 1.20 15.95 0.68
N VAL A 140 0.76 15.01 1.47
CA VAL A 140 -0.41 15.13 2.34
C VAL A 140 -0.04 15.37 3.82
N GLY A 141 1.23 15.65 4.10
CA GLY A 141 1.69 15.89 5.47
C GLY A 141 1.86 14.63 6.31
N GLY A 142 1.78 13.45 5.70
CA GLY A 142 2.01 12.19 6.40
C GLY A 142 3.47 12.00 6.78
N GLN A 143 3.74 10.98 7.58
CA GLN A 143 5.09 10.60 7.96
C GLN A 143 5.58 9.49 7.03
N PRO A 144 6.46 9.77 6.05
CA PRO A 144 6.97 8.72 5.18
C PRO A 144 7.92 7.80 5.95
N ILE A 145 7.74 6.50 5.78
CA ILE A 145 8.62 5.50 6.39
C ILE A 145 9.03 4.51 5.30
N LEU A 146 10.34 4.42 5.05
CA LEU A 146 10.89 3.49 4.08
C LEU A 146 11.16 2.15 4.75
N VAL A 147 10.62 1.06 4.16
CA VAL A 147 11.05 -0.29 4.51
C VAL A 147 12.06 -0.78 3.49
N LEU A 148 12.95 -1.69 3.90
CA LEU A 148 14.04 -2.15 3.05
C LEU A 148 13.71 -3.42 2.27
N THR A 149 12.53 -3.98 2.48
CA THR A 149 12.00 -5.07 1.66
C THR A 149 11.60 -4.53 0.28
N GLY A 150 11.28 -5.42 -0.65
CA GLY A 150 10.94 -5.00 -2.00
C GLY A 150 12.06 -4.19 -2.65
N LYS A 151 11.75 -2.99 -3.08
CA LYS A 151 12.70 -2.05 -3.70
C LYS A 151 13.40 -1.14 -2.69
N GLY A 152 13.18 -1.35 -1.38
CA GLY A 152 13.60 -0.41 -0.35
C GLY A 152 15.10 -0.17 -0.29
N GLU A 153 15.94 -1.21 -0.41
CA GLU A 153 17.40 -1.07 -0.42
C GLU A 153 17.86 -0.20 -1.60
N LYS A 154 17.30 -0.46 -2.79
CA LYS A 154 17.61 0.30 -3.99
C LYS A 154 17.15 1.76 -3.85
N THR A 155 15.97 1.97 -3.29
CA THR A 155 15.42 3.30 -3.04
C THR A 155 16.32 4.10 -2.11
N ARG A 156 16.79 3.48 -1.03
CA ARG A 156 17.71 4.10 -0.07
C ARG A 156 19.03 4.48 -0.75
N ALA A 157 19.56 3.57 -1.58
CA ALA A 157 20.85 3.78 -2.25
C ALA A 157 20.78 4.94 -3.26
N VAL A 158 19.66 5.11 -3.96
CA VAL A 158 19.47 6.21 -4.92
C VAL A 158 19.39 7.55 -4.19
N GLY A 159 18.78 7.59 -3.00
CA GLY A 159 18.66 8.81 -2.21
C GLY A 159 17.54 9.72 -2.68
N GLY A 160 17.62 11.00 -2.28
CA GLY A 160 16.59 11.99 -2.61
C GLY A 160 15.30 11.80 -1.82
N LEU A 161 15.38 11.20 -0.64
CA LEU A 161 14.21 10.91 0.19
C LEU A 161 13.64 12.20 0.79
N PRO A 162 12.28 12.29 0.90
CA PRO A 162 11.65 13.44 1.55
C PRO A 162 11.91 13.49 3.06
#